data_f672da2c8af62046461ce67ac5f0f869
#
_entry.id   f672da2c8af62046461ce67ac5f0f869
#
_cell.length_a   1.000
_cell.length_b   1.000
_cell.length_c   1.000
_cell.angle_alpha   90.00
_cell.angle_beta   90.00
_cell.angle_gamma   90.00
#
_symmetry.space_group_name_H-M   'P 1'
#
loop_
_entity.id
_entity.type
_entity.pdbx_description
1 polymer ?
#
loop_
_entity_poly.entity_id
_entity_poly.type
_entity_poly.pdbx_seq_one_letter_code
_entity_poly.pdbx_strand_id
1 'polypeptide(L)'
;MADAVLGLHRGETFLRAVLTSRKIRGGVEILAATELAVEGEGGMEEALRRLLEQPPFRQGRCRVAFPATKASFRSLSLPFKNRKRIAEALPFELEPQLPQGIEGMAVDFLIQERGEGMDVFAVAVPQGELTDDVKRIEGIVGRVDLVDMDAFAIAACLLEKKDF
;
A
#
# COMPACT_ATOMS: atom_id res chain seq x y z
N MET A 1 22.84 -4.38 -8.77
CA MET A 1 21.79 -3.38 -8.46
C MET A 1 20.94 -3.92 -7.31
N ALA A 2 21.54 -4.00 -6.09
CA ALA A 2 20.93 -4.72 -4.97
C ALA A 2 19.77 -3.98 -4.23
N ASP A 3 19.49 -2.73 -4.56
CA ASP A 3 18.54 -1.88 -3.83
C ASP A 3 17.43 -1.24 -4.72
N ALA A 4 17.16 -1.83 -5.88
CA ALA A 4 16.07 -1.34 -6.71
C ALA A 4 14.71 -1.77 -6.13
N VAL A 5 13.75 -0.85 -6.15
CA VAL A 5 12.36 -1.07 -5.71
C VAL A 5 11.43 -0.79 -6.88
N LEU A 6 10.65 -1.80 -7.25
CA LEU A 6 9.55 -1.69 -8.19
C LEU A 6 8.27 -1.32 -7.44
N GLY A 7 7.79 -0.10 -7.61
CA GLY A 7 6.49 0.34 -7.13
C GLY A 7 5.41 0.13 -8.18
N LEU A 8 4.32 -0.50 -7.81
CA LEU A 8 3.16 -0.76 -8.67
C LEU A 8 1.92 -0.05 -8.12
N HIS A 9 1.23 0.70 -8.99
CA HIS A 9 -0.08 1.26 -8.71
C HIS A 9 -1.06 0.78 -9.78
N ARG A 10 -2.16 0.17 -9.35
CA ARG A 10 -3.16 -0.43 -10.21
C ARG A 10 -4.46 0.37 -10.15
N GLY A 11 -4.91 0.84 -11.28
CA GLY A 11 -6.25 1.36 -11.47
C GLY A 11 -7.15 0.31 -12.15
N GLU A 12 -8.35 0.70 -12.49
CA GLU A 12 -9.28 -0.16 -13.25
C GLU A 12 -8.84 -0.35 -14.70
N THR A 13 -8.29 0.70 -15.31
CA THR A 13 -7.93 0.73 -16.73
C THR A 13 -6.45 0.95 -16.98
N PHE A 14 -5.62 0.99 -15.94
CA PHE A 14 -4.19 1.24 -16.06
C PHE A 14 -3.37 0.49 -15.01
N LEU A 15 -2.11 0.23 -15.37
CA LEU A 15 -1.04 -0.18 -14.48
C LEU A 15 0.08 0.84 -14.56
N ARG A 16 0.40 1.51 -13.45
CA ARG A 16 1.58 2.39 -13.34
C ARG A 16 2.69 1.67 -12.62
N ALA A 17 3.89 1.83 -13.14
CA ALA A 17 5.08 1.26 -12.52
C ALA A 17 6.18 2.32 -12.44
N VAL A 18 6.88 2.31 -11.31
CA VAL A 18 8.07 3.12 -11.09
C VAL A 18 9.18 2.23 -10.53
N LEU A 19 10.35 2.28 -11.16
CA LEU A 19 11.54 1.65 -10.63
C LEU A 19 12.42 2.72 -9.99
N THR A 20 12.75 2.51 -8.72
CA THR A 20 13.56 3.45 -7.95
C THR A 20 14.78 2.77 -7.37
N SER A 21 15.80 3.55 -7.03
CA SER A 21 16.97 3.12 -6.26
C SER A 21 17.28 4.13 -5.17
N ARG A 22 17.84 3.65 -4.05
CA ARG A 22 18.29 4.51 -2.97
C ARG A 22 19.67 5.07 -3.31
N LYS A 23 19.86 6.38 -3.18
CA LYS A 23 21.17 7.03 -3.36
C LYS A 23 22.04 6.84 -2.12
N ILE A 24 23.36 6.69 -2.32
CA ILE A 24 24.36 6.50 -1.23
C ILE A 24 24.36 7.70 -0.26
N ARG A 25 24.09 8.91 -0.76
CA ARG A 25 24.06 10.17 0.03
C ARG A 25 22.66 10.54 0.54
N GLY A 26 21.73 9.59 0.53
CA GLY A 26 20.32 9.79 0.88
C GLY A 26 19.47 10.22 -0.31
N GLY A 27 18.15 10.03 -0.16
CA GLY A 27 17.17 10.29 -1.21
C GLY A 27 16.93 9.09 -2.13
N VAL A 28 15.99 9.27 -3.04
CA VAL A 28 15.54 8.26 -3.99
C VAL A 28 15.79 8.77 -5.42
N GLU A 29 16.21 7.90 -6.29
CA GLU A 29 16.37 8.14 -7.73
C GLU A 29 15.35 7.31 -8.50
N ILE A 30 14.64 7.94 -9.41
CA ILE A 30 13.75 7.26 -10.36
C ILE A 30 14.60 6.77 -11.52
N LEU A 31 14.66 5.45 -11.69
CA LEU A 31 15.41 4.81 -12.78
C LEU A 31 14.54 4.65 -14.04
N ALA A 32 13.26 4.35 -13.85
CA ALA A 32 12.28 4.24 -14.94
C ALA A 32 10.88 4.45 -14.41
N ALA A 33 9.97 4.91 -15.27
CA ALA A 33 8.54 5.00 -14.99
C ALA A 33 7.76 4.69 -16.24
N THR A 34 6.61 4.03 -16.13
CA THR A 34 5.72 3.70 -17.24
C THR A 34 4.28 3.59 -16.79
N GLU A 35 3.38 3.75 -17.76
CA GLU A 35 1.96 3.43 -17.60
C GLU A 35 1.55 2.50 -18.75
N LEU A 36 0.84 1.43 -18.43
CA LEU A 36 0.29 0.47 -19.37
C LEU A 36 -1.24 0.47 -19.26
N ALA A 37 -1.92 0.46 -20.40
CA ALA A 37 -3.36 0.25 -20.44
C ALA A 37 -3.70 -1.19 -20.00
N VAL A 38 -4.79 -1.31 -19.26
CA VAL A 38 -5.39 -2.58 -18.84
C VAL A 38 -6.73 -2.72 -19.57
N GLU A 39 -6.85 -3.73 -20.41
CA GLU A 39 -8.00 -3.94 -21.26
C GLU A 39 -8.55 -5.36 -21.07
N GLY A 40 -9.86 -5.44 -20.87
CA GLY A 40 -10.57 -6.72 -20.81
C GLY A 40 -10.30 -7.55 -19.56
N GLU A 41 -10.90 -8.74 -19.54
CA GLU A 41 -10.75 -9.71 -18.46
C GLU A 41 -9.34 -10.32 -18.48
N GLY A 42 -8.66 -10.34 -17.32
CA GLY A 42 -7.24 -10.76 -17.24
C GLY A 42 -6.24 -9.70 -17.69
N GLY A 43 -6.69 -8.52 -18.09
CA GLY A 43 -5.82 -7.45 -18.61
C GLY A 43 -4.76 -6.97 -17.63
N MET A 44 -5.01 -7.07 -16.31
CA MET A 44 -4.02 -6.70 -15.30
C MET A 44 -2.82 -7.66 -15.28
N GLU A 45 -3.07 -8.96 -15.32
CA GLU A 45 -2.02 -9.97 -15.37
C GLU A 45 -1.19 -9.85 -16.66
N GLU A 46 -1.85 -9.57 -17.77
CA GLU A 46 -1.16 -9.35 -19.05
C GLU A 46 -0.33 -8.07 -19.03
N ALA A 47 -0.87 -6.97 -18.47
CA ALA A 47 -0.11 -5.74 -18.30
C ALA A 47 1.11 -5.93 -17.39
N LEU A 48 1.00 -6.72 -16.32
CA LEU A 48 2.14 -7.07 -15.46
C LEU A 48 3.21 -7.88 -16.22
N ARG A 49 2.82 -8.86 -17.04
CA ARG A 49 3.77 -9.62 -17.87
C ARG A 49 4.48 -8.72 -18.87
N ARG A 50 3.73 -7.89 -19.58
CA ARG A 50 4.29 -6.90 -20.52
C ARG A 50 5.22 -5.88 -19.83
N LEU A 51 4.92 -5.50 -18.60
CA LEU A 51 5.80 -4.66 -17.80
C LEU A 51 7.15 -5.35 -17.58
N LEU A 52 7.15 -6.61 -17.16
CA LEU A 52 8.37 -7.35 -16.88
C LEU A 52 9.17 -7.73 -18.14
N GLU A 53 8.58 -7.68 -19.32
CA GLU A 53 9.32 -7.79 -20.59
C GLU A 53 10.21 -6.58 -20.86
N GLN A 54 9.87 -5.43 -20.30
CA GLN A 54 10.68 -4.22 -20.43
C GLN A 54 11.90 -4.31 -19.50
N PRO A 55 13.14 -4.23 -20.01
CA PRO A 55 14.36 -4.54 -19.27
C PRO A 55 14.52 -3.83 -17.93
N PRO A 56 14.17 -2.55 -17.76
CA PRO A 56 14.35 -1.88 -16.47
C PRO A 56 13.53 -2.51 -15.35
N PHE A 57 12.34 -3.06 -15.64
CA PHE A 57 11.38 -3.50 -14.64
C PHE A 57 11.51 -4.98 -14.22
N ARG A 58 12.45 -5.72 -14.80
CA ARG A 58 12.67 -7.15 -14.50
C ARG A 58 13.30 -7.41 -13.14
N GLN A 59 13.83 -6.39 -12.50
CA GLN A 59 14.59 -6.50 -11.26
C GLN A 59 14.07 -5.50 -10.24
N GLY A 60 14.05 -5.91 -9.00
CA GLY A 60 13.70 -5.05 -7.88
C GLY A 60 12.78 -5.77 -6.88
N ARG A 61 12.77 -5.22 -5.66
CA ARG A 61 11.82 -5.61 -4.63
C ARG A 61 10.48 -4.98 -4.98
N CYS A 62 9.42 -5.77 -5.02
CA CYS A 62 8.10 -5.26 -5.41
C CYS A 62 7.35 -4.67 -4.21
N ARG A 63 6.79 -3.48 -4.41
CA ARG A 63 5.86 -2.83 -3.51
C ARG A 63 4.60 -2.46 -4.27
N VAL A 64 3.45 -2.64 -3.64
CA VAL A 64 2.15 -2.47 -4.28
C VAL A 64 1.33 -1.41 -3.57
N ALA A 65 0.73 -0.50 -4.31
CA ALA A 65 -0.27 0.42 -3.82
C ALA A 65 -1.66 -0.22 -3.97
N PHE A 66 -2.31 -0.46 -2.83
CA PHE A 66 -3.68 -0.98 -2.77
C PHE A 66 -4.68 0.18 -2.84
N PRO A 67 -5.80 0.06 -3.58
CA PRO A 67 -6.75 1.14 -3.76
C PRO A 67 -7.42 1.56 -2.45
N ALA A 68 -7.31 2.83 -2.08
CA ALA A 68 -7.98 3.38 -0.89
C ALA A 68 -9.51 3.30 -0.96
N THR A 69 -10.07 3.23 -2.17
CA THR A 69 -11.52 3.05 -2.40
C THR A 69 -12.06 1.72 -1.88
N LYS A 70 -11.18 0.73 -1.66
CA LYS A 70 -11.51 -0.59 -1.10
C LYS A 70 -11.28 -0.68 0.41
N ALA A 71 -10.88 0.40 1.04
CA ALA A 71 -10.56 0.45 2.45
C ALA A 71 -11.58 1.28 3.25
N SER A 72 -11.74 0.92 4.51
CA SER A 72 -12.44 1.73 5.50
C SER A 72 -11.44 2.44 6.39
N PHE A 73 -11.55 3.75 6.51
CA PHE A 73 -10.69 4.58 7.36
C PHE A 73 -11.48 5.06 8.58
N ARG A 74 -10.86 5.00 9.76
CA ARG A 74 -11.47 5.49 11.02
C ARG A 74 -10.45 6.22 11.84
N SER A 75 -10.89 7.30 12.49
CA SER A 75 -10.11 8.03 13.47
C SER A 75 -10.72 7.79 14.84
N LEU A 76 -9.91 7.37 15.78
CA LEU A 76 -10.30 7.00 17.15
C LEU A 76 -9.36 7.71 18.13
N SER A 77 -9.87 8.02 19.33
CA SER A 77 -9.02 8.49 20.45
C SER A 77 -9.06 7.43 21.54
N LEU A 78 -7.90 6.87 21.87
CA LEU A 78 -7.78 5.82 22.87
C LEU A 78 -6.94 6.29 24.07
N PRO A 79 -7.31 5.89 25.31
CA PRO A 79 -6.60 6.29 26.53
C PRO A 79 -5.30 5.48 26.74
N PHE A 80 -4.87 4.73 25.76
CA PHE A 80 -3.69 3.87 25.83
C PHE A 80 -2.51 4.51 25.09
N LYS A 81 -1.34 4.54 25.71
CA LYS A 81 -0.08 4.97 25.06
C LYS A 81 0.73 3.82 24.47
N ASN A 82 0.42 2.60 24.85
CA ASN A 82 1.14 1.42 24.40
C ASN A 82 0.55 0.87 23.10
N ARG A 83 1.36 0.81 22.04
CA ARG A 83 0.95 0.30 20.71
C ARG A 83 0.33 -1.11 20.78
N LYS A 84 0.84 -1.98 21.67
CA LYS A 84 0.31 -3.33 21.82
C LYS A 84 -1.12 -3.32 22.38
N ARG A 85 -1.37 -2.50 23.41
CA ARG A 85 -2.73 -2.36 23.96
C ARG A 85 -3.69 -1.72 22.97
N ILE A 86 -3.21 -0.77 22.17
CA ILE A 86 -4.00 -0.19 21.08
C ILE A 86 -4.37 -1.29 20.08
N ALA A 87 -3.41 -2.10 19.62
CA ALA A 87 -3.66 -3.20 18.70
C ALA A 87 -4.66 -4.23 19.24
N GLU A 88 -4.63 -4.52 20.54
CA GLU A 88 -5.55 -5.43 21.20
C GLU A 88 -6.98 -4.85 21.34
N ALA A 89 -7.10 -3.55 21.59
CA ALA A 89 -8.39 -2.88 21.74
C ALA A 89 -9.04 -2.50 20.39
N LEU A 90 -8.22 -2.24 19.38
CA LEU A 90 -8.67 -1.68 18.11
C LEU A 90 -9.76 -2.48 17.38
N PRO A 91 -9.73 -3.82 17.33
CA PRO A 91 -10.80 -4.61 16.73
C PRO A 91 -12.16 -4.35 17.38
N PHE A 92 -12.22 -4.25 18.72
CA PHE A 92 -13.47 -4.01 19.47
C PHE A 92 -14.01 -2.60 19.23
N GLU A 93 -13.13 -1.62 19.10
CA GLU A 93 -13.51 -0.25 18.83
C GLU A 93 -13.95 -0.02 17.36
N LEU A 94 -13.41 -0.81 16.43
CA LEU A 94 -13.76 -0.75 15.02
C LEU A 94 -15.02 -1.55 14.68
N GLU A 95 -15.30 -2.64 15.38
CA GLU A 95 -16.45 -3.52 15.12
C GLU A 95 -17.77 -2.77 14.87
N PRO A 96 -18.21 -1.83 15.76
CA PRO A 96 -19.46 -1.10 15.57
C PRO A 96 -19.39 -0.04 14.47
N GLN A 97 -18.21 0.27 13.97
CA GLN A 97 -17.99 1.33 12.98
C GLN A 97 -17.81 0.81 11.55
N LEU A 98 -17.69 -0.51 11.41
CA LEU A 98 -17.55 -1.16 10.10
C LEU A 98 -18.86 -1.80 9.68
N PRO A 99 -19.38 -1.48 8.48
CA PRO A 99 -20.67 -2.02 8.02
C PRO A 99 -20.72 -3.55 7.94
N GLN A 100 -19.56 -4.18 7.78
CA GLN A 100 -19.41 -5.64 7.63
C GLN A 100 -18.85 -6.30 8.91
N GLY A 101 -18.67 -5.53 10.00
CA GLY A 101 -17.94 -5.96 11.18
C GLY A 101 -16.44 -6.06 10.93
N ILE A 102 -15.70 -6.58 11.93
CA ILE A 102 -14.25 -6.71 11.89
C ILE A 102 -13.79 -8.09 11.37
N GLU A 103 -14.68 -9.06 11.36
CA GLU A 103 -14.36 -10.42 10.95
C GLU A 103 -13.94 -10.48 9.48
N GLY A 104 -12.82 -11.12 9.18
CA GLY A 104 -12.27 -11.17 7.82
C GLY A 104 -11.67 -9.86 7.32
N MET A 105 -11.41 -8.89 8.19
CA MET A 105 -10.71 -7.66 7.86
C MET A 105 -9.23 -7.74 8.27
N ALA A 106 -8.34 -7.27 7.40
CA ALA A 106 -6.97 -6.93 7.76
C ALA A 106 -6.95 -5.48 8.25
N VAL A 107 -6.34 -5.24 9.40
CA VAL A 107 -6.30 -3.92 10.04
C VAL A 107 -4.86 -3.50 10.29
N ASP A 108 -4.54 -2.26 9.93
CA ASP A 108 -3.32 -1.58 10.36
C ASP A 108 -3.64 -0.16 10.83
N PHE A 109 -2.71 0.50 11.53
CA PHE A 109 -2.97 1.79 12.13
C PHE A 109 -1.72 2.64 12.33
N LEU A 110 -1.92 3.94 12.25
CA LEU A 110 -0.98 4.97 12.67
C LEU A 110 -1.44 5.56 14.00
N ILE A 111 -0.48 6.00 14.82
CA ILE A 111 -0.73 6.62 16.11
C ILE A 111 -0.05 7.97 16.20
N GLN A 112 -0.73 8.92 16.84
CA GLN A 112 -0.20 10.23 17.16
C GLN A 112 -0.50 10.55 18.63
N GLU A 113 0.47 11.06 19.35
CA GLU A 113 0.27 11.48 20.74
C GLU A 113 -0.67 12.68 20.82
N ARG A 114 -1.66 12.59 21.73
CA ARG A 114 -2.60 13.67 22.03
C ARG A 114 -2.87 13.75 23.53
N GLY A 115 -2.20 14.67 24.22
CA GLY A 115 -2.36 14.84 25.65
C GLY A 115 -2.03 13.56 26.43
N GLU A 116 -2.99 13.02 27.18
CA GLU A 116 -2.82 11.79 27.95
C GLU A 116 -3.12 10.50 27.18
N GLY A 117 -3.70 10.60 25.97
CA GLY A 117 -4.08 9.49 25.10
C GLY A 117 -3.34 9.48 23.78
N MET A 118 -3.84 8.65 22.86
CA MET A 118 -3.36 8.54 21.48
C MET A 118 -4.52 8.71 20.52
N ASP A 119 -4.31 9.53 19.48
CA ASP A 119 -5.16 9.49 18.30
C ASP A 119 -4.67 8.34 17.41
N VAL A 120 -5.61 7.50 17.01
CA VAL A 120 -5.38 6.32 16.18
C VAL A 120 -6.07 6.52 14.84
N PHE A 121 -5.33 6.48 13.77
CA PHE A 121 -5.87 6.46 12.42
C PHE A 121 -5.78 5.04 11.89
N ALA A 122 -6.91 4.35 11.85
CA ALA A 122 -7.01 2.95 11.47
C ALA A 122 -7.47 2.80 10.02
N VAL A 123 -6.93 1.80 9.35
CA VAL A 123 -7.36 1.32 8.04
C VAL A 123 -7.77 -0.14 8.17
N ALA A 124 -8.91 -0.49 7.61
CA ALA A 124 -9.41 -1.85 7.52
C ALA A 124 -9.75 -2.20 6.08
N VAL A 125 -9.27 -3.34 5.60
CA VAL A 125 -9.51 -3.84 4.24
C VAL A 125 -10.00 -5.29 4.30
N PRO A 126 -10.86 -5.76 3.37
CA PRO A 126 -11.24 -7.16 3.28
C PRO A 126 -9.99 -8.03 3.06
N GLN A 127 -9.68 -8.89 4.03
CA GLN A 127 -8.46 -9.71 4.01
C GLN A 127 -8.41 -10.66 2.81
N GLY A 128 -9.57 -11.20 2.40
CA GLY A 128 -9.67 -12.05 1.22
C GLY A 128 -9.25 -11.31 -0.05
N GLU A 129 -9.81 -10.12 -0.29
CA GLU A 129 -9.45 -9.31 -1.47
C GLU A 129 -7.98 -8.94 -1.48
N LEU A 130 -7.45 -8.50 -0.33
CA LEU A 130 -6.04 -8.15 -0.21
C LEU A 130 -5.14 -9.35 -0.52
N THR A 131 -5.46 -10.51 0.06
CA THR A 131 -4.67 -11.73 -0.11
C THR A 131 -4.70 -12.23 -1.56
N ASP A 132 -5.86 -12.21 -2.20
CA ASP A 132 -6.02 -12.64 -3.59
C ASP A 132 -5.28 -11.71 -4.55
N ASP A 133 -5.36 -10.41 -4.31
CA ASP A 133 -4.61 -9.41 -5.07
C ASP A 133 -3.09 -9.63 -4.98
N VAL A 134 -2.58 -9.80 -3.76
CA VAL A 134 -1.15 -10.04 -3.53
C VAL A 134 -0.71 -11.33 -4.22
N LYS A 135 -1.44 -12.43 -4.06
CA LYS A 135 -1.12 -13.72 -4.70
C LYS A 135 -1.07 -13.63 -6.22
N ARG A 136 -2.02 -12.90 -6.84
CA ARG A 136 -2.02 -12.71 -8.31
C ARG A 136 -0.77 -11.96 -8.77
N ILE A 137 -0.40 -10.91 -8.06
CA ILE A 137 0.81 -10.14 -8.39
C ILE A 137 2.05 -11.00 -8.16
N GLU A 138 2.17 -11.67 -7.02
CA GLU A 138 3.30 -12.53 -6.69
C GLU A 138 3.50 -13.68 -7.68
N GLY A 139 2.42 -14.21 -8.26
CA GLY A 139 2.49 -15.21 -9.31
C GLY A 139 3.18 -14.74 -10.60
N ILE A 140 3.36 -13.41 -10.76
CA ILE A 140 3.97 -12.80 -11.95
C ILE A 140 5.29 -12.12 -11.62
N VAL A 141 5.31 -11.28 -10.58
CA VAL A 141 6.50 -10.47 -10.24
C VAL A 141 7.43 -11.18 -9.24
N GLY A 142 7.00 -12.29 -8.68
CA GLY A 142 7.65 -12.94 -7.55
C GLY A 142 7.15 -12.37 -6.22
N ARG A 143 8.06 -12.07 -5.30
CA ARG A 143 7.69 -11.64 -3.94
C ARG A 143 7.27 -10.17 -3.88
N VAL A 144 6.15 -9.89 -3.22
CA VAL A 144 5.72 -8.56 -2.78
C VAL A 144 6.23 -8.32 -1.36
N ASP A 145 7.06 -7.30 -1.17
CA ASP A 145 7.66 -6.99 0.13
C ASP A 145 6.79 -6.10 1.01
N LEU A 146 5.97 -5.26 0.38
CA LEU A 146 5.12 -4.29 1.07
C LEU A 146 3.85 -4.04 0.24
N VAL A 147 2.74 -3.95 0.93
CA VAL A 147 1.51 -3.36 0.40
C VAL A 147 1.20 -2.12 1.24
N ASP A 148 0.95 -1.00 0.59
CA ASP A 148 0.54 0.24 1.24
C ASP A 148 -0.69 0.80 0.51
N MET A 149 -1.36 1.77 1.11
CA MET A 149 -2.49 2.43 0.46
C MET A 149 -1.98 3.46 -0.55
N ASP A 150 -2.62 3.52 -1.73
CA ASP A 150 -2.29 4.52 -2.77
C ASP A 150 -2.41 5.97 -2.25
N ALA A 151 -3.42 6.25 -1.42
CA ALA A 151 -3.61 7.55 -0.78
C ALA A 151 -2.42 7.93 0.12
N PHE A 152 -1.83 6.98 0.87
CA PHE A 152 -0.68 7.26 1.73
C PHE A 152 0.59 7.46 0.91
N ALA A 153 0.77 6.69 -0.15
CA ALA A 153 1.89 6.88 -1.06
C ALA A 153 1.87 8.28 -1.69
N ILE A 154 0.69 8.76 -2.11
CA ILE A 154 0.51 10.12 -2.65
C ILE A 154 0.78 11.16 -1.56
N ALA A 155 0.21 11.00 -0.36
CA ALA A 155 0.42 11.92 0.76
C ALA A 155 1.90 12.02 1.14
N ALA A 156 2.63 10.90 1.19
CA ALA A 156 4.07 10.89 1.46
C ALA A 156 4.84 11.72 0.43
N CYS A 157 4.54 11.56 -0.87
CA CYS A 157 5.17 12.33 -1.92
C CYS A 157 4.90 13.84 -1.81
N LEU A 158 3.70 14.24 -1.36
CA LEU A 158 3.34 15.65 -1.16
C LEU A 158 4.02 16.25 0.06
N LEU A 159 4.16 15.47 1.14
CA LEU A 159 4.80 15.93 2.37
C LEU A 159 6.33 16.04 2.27
N GLU A 160 6.97 15.22 1.44
CA GLU A 160 8.41 15.33 1.17
C GLU A 160 8.77 16.53 0.29
N LYS A 161 7.84 17.04 -0.51
CA LYS A 161 8.00 18.29 -1.25
C LYS A 161 7.77 19.51 -0.32
N LYS A 162 8.74 19.80 0.53
CA LYS A 162 8.71 20.99 1.41
C LYS A 162 8.95 22.33 0.70
N ASP A 163 8.99 22.36 -0.61
CA ASP A 163 9.21 23.55 -1.43
C ASP A 163 8.08 23.72 -2.45
N PHE A 164 6.91 24.17 -1.97
CA PHE A 164 5.91 24.86 -2.75
C PHE A 164 5.66 26.22 -2.13
#